data_ac5e218ed4569f70ee7c2613d17f1d46
#
_entry.id   ac5e218ed4569f70ee7c2613d17f1d46
#
_cell.length_a   1.000
_cell.length_b   1.000
_cell.length_c   1.000
_cell.angle_alpha   90.00
_cell.angle_beta   90.00
_cell.angle_gamma   90.00
#
_symmetry.space_group_name_H-M   'P 1'
#
loop_
_entity.id
_entity.type
_entity.pdbx_description
1 polymer ?
#
loop_
_entity_poly.entity_id
_entity_poly.type
_entity_poly.pdbx_seq_one_letter_code
_entity_poly.pdbx_strand_id
1 'polypeptide(L)'
;MKKAGMVLEGGGTRGVFTAGVLDYFMEQGMYLPYVIGVSAGACNAVDYASHQPGRMKLCTIDFLEAGSYVGLKSLVKTHSLFNMDLIFDIFPNKIIPFDYDTYFSSGMECILTATNALTGKAEYLSEKSDRQRLMTICRASSSLPVVSPIVDVDGIPMVDGGVADSVPIRKALHDGVKKPVIILTRQAGYRKAPAKKTLKMAQIMYQKYPNLIRAIKYRAYYYNRTMELIEDLENRGHVFVIRPQVPVVKNTENHAEVLTDFYNHGYEYAKDIFEQAASFAGWEGEK
;
A
#
# COMPACT_ATOMS: atom_id res chain seq x y z
N MET A 1 20.59 17.59 -4.39
CA MET A 1 20.49 16.52 -3.37
C MET A 1 20.05 15.22 -4.04
N LYS A 2 20.43 14.05 -3.52
CA LYS A 2 19.93 12.77 -4.05
C LYS A 2 18.45 12.65 -3.66
N LYS A 3 17.56 12.35 -4.62
CA LYS A 3 16.12 12.20 -4.39
C LYS A 3 15.86 11.08 -3.37
N ALA A 4 15.28 11.41 -2.21
CA ALA A 4 14.80 10.45 -1.23
C ALA A 4 13.34 10.11 -1.52
N GLY A 5 12.85 8.95 -1.05
CA GLY A 5 11.46 8.56 -1.26
C GLY A 5 11.03 7.37 -0.44
N MET A 6 9.72 7.29 -0.19
CA MET A 6 9.06 6.18 0.49
C MET A 6 8.63 5.11 -0.50
N VAL A 7 8.80 3.83 -0.13
CA VAL A 7 8.30 2.67 -0.88
C VAL A 7 7.46 1.82 0.06
N LEU A 8 6.15 1.74 -0.19
CA LEU A 8 5.17 1.16 0.73
C LEU A 8 4.61 -0.15 0.20
N GLU A 9 4.87 -1.25 0.93
CA GLU A 9 4.35 -2.57 0.59
C GLU A 9 2.83 -2.64 0.76
N GLY A 10 2.16 -3.41 -0.11
CA GLY A 10 0.77 -3.81 0.07
C GLY A 10 0.58 -4.86 1.16
N GLY A 11 -0.56 -4.82 1.86
CA GLY A 11 -0.72 -5.74 2.99
C GLY A 11 -2.15 -6.02 3.48
N GLY A 12 -3.17 -5.43 2.88
CA GLY A 12 -4.51 -5.40 3.46
C GLY A 12 -4.47 -4.73 4.83
N THR A 13 -5.14 -5.28 5.84
CA THR A 13 -5.17 -4.68 7.18
C THR A 13 -3.80 -4.62 7.88
N ARG A 14 -2.77 -5.35 7.41
CA ARG A 14 -1.38 -5.15 7.89
C ARG A 14 -0.82 -3.76 7.59
N GLY A 15 -1.42 -3.04 6.65
CA GLY A 15 -1.06 -1.65 6.34
C GLY A 15 -1.18 -0.68 7.52
N VAL A 16 -1.86 -1.07 8.61
CA VAL A 16 -1.92 -0.25 9.84
C VAL A 16 -0.54 -0.10 10.51
N PHE A 17 0.38 -1.07 10.35
CA PHE A 17 1.77 -0.91 10.76
C PHE A 17 2.45 0.24 9.99
N THR A 18 2.27 0.24 8.67
CA THR A 18 2.77 1.33 7.80
C THR A 18 2.17 2.67 8.19
N ALA A 19 0.86 2.69 8.53
CA ALA A 19 0.19 3.89 9.02
C ALA A 19 0.84 4.43 10.29
N GLY A 20 1.07 3.57 11.30
CA GLY A 20 1.74 3.98 12.54
C GLY A 20 3.13 4.58 12.28
N VAL A 21 3.92 3.96 11.40
CA VAL A 21 5.24 4.49 11.02
C VAL A 21 5.13 5.86 10.36
N LEU A 22 4.22 6.02 9.39
CA LEU A 22 4.06 7.27 8.65
C LEU A 22 3.45 8.37 9.52
N ASP A 23 2.52 8.04 10.42
CA ASP A 23 1.91 9.01 11.32
C ASP A 23 2.98 9.65 12.21
N TYR A 24 3.86 8.84 12.82
CA TYR A 24 4.99 9.40 13.57
C TYR A 24 5.89 10.27 12.69
N PHE A 25 6.23 9.83 11.48
CA PHE A 25 7.07 10.61 10.58
C PHE A 25 6.43 11.93 10.17
N MET A 26 5.12 11.93 9.89
CA MET A 26 4.35 13.15 9.57
C MET A 26 4.28 14.12 10.76
N GLU A 27 4.11 13.61 11.99
CA GLU A 27 4.12 14.40 13.22
C GLU A 27 5.47 15.08 13.47
N GLN A 28 6.57 14.44 13.02
CA GLN A 28 7.91 15.04 13.05
C GLN A 28 8.18 15.97 11.84
N GLY A 29 7.19 16.17 10.95
CA GLY A 29 7.33 16.98 9.74
C GLY A 29 8.12 16.32 8.61
N MET A 30 8.42 15.01 8.70
CA MET A 30 9.22 14.32 7.68
C MET A 30 8.37 13.96 6.46
N TYR A 31 8.45 14.79 5.43
CA TYR A 31 7.82 14.58 4.13
C TYR A 31 8.89 14.43 3.05
N LEU A 32 8.98 13.26 2.44
CA LEU A 32 9.90 13.00 1.34
C LEU A 32 9.24 13.34 -0.01
N PRO A 33 9.99 13.86 -1.00
CA PRO A 33 9.42 14.37 -2.25
C PRO A 33 8.82 13.28 -3.17
N TYR A 34 8.97 12.02 -2.83
CA TYR A 34 8.48 10.87 -3.59
C TYR A 34 7.90 9.82 -2.66
N VAL A 35 6.74 9.30 -3.02
CA VAL A 35 6.14 8.14 -2.38
C VAL A 35 5.52 7.22 -3.43
N ILE A 36 5.76 5.92 -3.31
CA ILE A 36 5.12 4.90 -4.14
C ILE A 36 4.53 3.80 -3.27
N GLY A 37 3.27 3.46 -3.51
CA GLY A 37 2.56 2.47 -2.70
C GLY A 37 1.72 1.50 -3.51
N VAL A 38 1.36 0.38 -2.86
CA VAL A 38 0.59 -0.72 -3.43
C VAL A 38 -0.52 -1.12 -2.48
N SER A 39 -1.79 -1.21 -2.95
CA SER A 39 -2.91 -1.68 -2.12
C SER A 39 -3.04 -0.83 -0.83
N ALA A 40 -3.01 -1.42 0.36
CA ALA A 40 -2.97 -0.66 1.61
C ALA A 40 -1.80 0.35 1.65
N GLY A 41 -0.65 0.02 1.04
CA GLY A 41 0.46 0.96 0.87
C GLY A 41 0.13 2.13 -0.05
N ALA A 42 -0.77 1.96 -1.03
CA ALA A 42 -1.27 3.06 -1.87
C ALA A 42 -2.20 4.00 -1.07
N CYS A 43 -3.07 3.45 -0.21
CA CYS A 43 -3.88 4.24 0.72
C CYS A 43 -3.00 5.06 1.67
N ASN A 44 -2.00 4.43 2.28
CA ASN A 44 -1.02 5.13 3.11
C ASN A 44 -0.24 6.20 2.33
N ALA A 45 0.09 5.96 1.06
CA ALA A 45 0.81 6.92 0.23
C ALA A 45 -0.01 8.20 -0.03
N VAL A 46 -1.31 8.08 -0.30
CA VAL A 46 -2.16 9.26 -0.49
C VAL A 46 -2.41 10.02 0.81
N ASP A 47 -2.56 9.32 1.95
CA ASP A 47 -2.70 9.95 3.27
C ASP A 47 -1.41 10.69 3.66
N TYR A 48 -0.24 10.12 3.36
CA TYR A 48 1.06 10.77 3.55
C TYR A 48 1.21 12.00 2.65
N ALA A 49 0.84 11.92 1.37
CA ALA A 49 0.93 13.02 0.43
C ALA A 49 -0.10 14.14 0.69
N SER A 50 -1.21 13.83 1.36
CA SER A 50 -2.21 14.82 1.80
C SER A 50 -1.96 15.36 3.20
N HIS A 51 -0.86 14.98 3.85
CA HIS A 51 -0.49 15.41 5.21
C HIS A 51 -1.59 15.11 6.24
N GLN A 52 -2.20 13.92 6.18
CA GLN A 52 -3.29 13.52 7.06
C GLN A 52 -2.89 12.40 8.05
N PRO A 53 -2.07 12.69 9.09
CA PRO A 53 -1.74 11.70 10.10
C PRO A 53 -3.00 11.18 10.79
N GLY A 54 -3.01 9.90 11.17
CA GLY A 54 -4.14 9.22 11.81
C GLY A 54 -5.28 8.81 10.88
N ARG A 55 -5.34 9.30 9.64
CA ARG A 55 -6.45 9.04 8.75
C ARG A 55 -6.61 7.54 8.42
N MET A 56 -5.52 6.84 8.13
CA MET A 56 -5.57 5.39 7.86
C MET A 56 -6.02 4.60 9.09
N LYS A 57 -5.64 5.01 10.30
CA LYS A 57 -6.12 4.43 11.56
C LYS A 57 -7.62 4.58 11.69
N LEU A 58 -8.14 5.81 11.52
CA LEU A 58 -9.59 6.08 11.53
C LEU A 58 -10.32 5.20 10.52
N CYS A 59 -9.88 5.15 9.27
CA CYS A 59 -10.51 4.38 8.20
C CYS A 59 -10.46 2.87 8.43
N THR A 60 -9.43 2.36 9.10
CA THR A 60 -9.18 0.91 9.18
C THR A 60 -9.54 0.33 10.55
N ILE A 61 -9.32 1.05 11.64
CA ILE A 61 -9.48 0.55 13.02
C ILE A 61 -10.77 1.09 13.63
N ASP A 62 -10.90 2.41 13.73
CA ASP A 62 -11.96 3.03 14.52
C ASP A 62 -13.35 2.78 13.88
N PHE A 63 -13.40 2.70 12.54
CA PHE A 63 -14.62 2.31 11.82
C PHE A 63 -14.96 0.81 11.88
N LEU A 64 -14.04 -0.07 12.28
CA LEU A 64 -14.39 -1.47 12.56
C LEU A 64 -15.30 -1.59 13.77
N GLU A 65 -15.13 -0.73 14.78
CA GLU A 65 -15.98 -0.67 15.98
C GLU A 65 -17.40 -0.20 15.64
N ALA A 66 -17.56 0.66 14.63
CA ALA A 66 -18.85 1.18 14.18
C ALA A 66 -19.63 0.22 13.25
N GLY A 67 -19.01 -0.83 12.73
CA GLY A 67 -19.66 -1.84 11.87
C GLY A 67 -18.72 -2.43 10.82
N SER A 68 -18.68 -3.75 10.71
CA SER A 68 -17.74 -4.48 9.88
C SER A 68 -17.84 -4.12 8.38
N TYR A 69 -16.81 -3.48 7.83
CA TYR A 69 -16.63 -3.26 6.38
C TYR A 69 -15.74 -4.34 5.73
N VAL A 70 -15.31 -5.33 6.51
CA VAL A 70 -14.44 -6.45 6.09
C VAL A 70 -15.12 -7.79 6.42
N GLY A 71 -14.99 -8.76 5.54
CA GLY A 71 -15.37 -10.15 5.78
C GLY A 71 -16.55 -10.67 4.96
N LEU A 72 -17.10 -11.84 5.36
CA LEU A 72 -18.14 -12.54 4.59
C LEU A 72 -19.41 -11.74 4.40
N LYS A 73 -19.82 -10.89 5.34
CA LYS A 73 -21.00 -10.01 5.20
C LYS A 73 -20.79 -8.98 4.09
N SER A 74 -19.58 -8.39 4.00
CA SER A 74 -19.22 -7.49 2.91
C SER A 74 -19.19 -8.24 1.58
N LEU A 75 -18.59 -9.42 1.53
CA LEU A 75 -18.48 -10.23 0.31
C LEU A 75 -19.85 -10.59 -0.26
N VAL A 76 -20.82 -10.98 0.56
CA VAL A 76 -22.20 -11.31 0.12
C VAL A 76 -22.93 -10.06 -0.35
N LYS A 77 -22.77 -8.92 0.33
CA LYS A 77 -23.53 -7.70 0.04
C LYS A 77 -22.97 -6.90 -1.13
N THR A 78 -21.63 -6.85 -1.27
CA THR A 78 -20.94 -5.95 -2.21
C THR A 78 -20.08 -6.69 -3.24
N HIS A 79 -20.10 -8.04 -3.24
CA HIS A 79 -19.22 -8.88 -4.06
C HIS A 79 -17.73 -8.61 -3.85
N SER A 80 -17.38 -8.02 -2.69
CA SER A 80 -15.99 -7.74 -2.30
C SER A 80 -15.76 -8.06 -0.83
N LEU A 81 -14.56 -8.58 -0.52
CA LEU A 81 -14.14 -8.84 0.86
C LEU A 81 -14.08 -7.56 1.69
N PHE A 82 -13.72 -6.45 1.06
CA PHE A 82 -13.77 -5.09 1.61
C PHE A 82 -14.92 -4.34 0.96
N ASN A 83 -15.63 -3.51 1.72
CA ASN A 83 -16.65 -2.62 1.14
C ASN A 83 -15.95 -1.46 0.41
N MET A 84 -15.65 -1.69 -0.87
CA MET A 84 -14.87 -0.76 -1.70
C MET A 84 -15.57 0.59 -1.92
N ASP A 85 -16.91 0.61 -1.95
CA ASP A 85 -17.68 1.85 -2.08
C ASP A 85 -17.59 2.68 -0.79
N LEU A 86 -17.65 2.03 0.37
CA LEU A 86 -17.45 2.70 1.64
C LEU A 86 -16.05 3.33 1.73
N ILE A 87 -15.01 2.58 1.35
CA ILE A 87 -13.61 2.99 1.51
C ILE A 87 -13.22 4.10 0.51
N PHE A 88 -13.63 3.96 -0.78
CA PHE A 88 -13.12 4.82 -1.86
C PHE A 88 -14.12 5.84 -2.38
N ASP A 89 -15.36 5.87 -1.85
CA ASP A 89 -16.35 6.89 -2.17
C ASP A 89 -16.91 7.55 -0.92
N ILE A 90 -17.47 6.78 0.03
CA ILE A 90 -18.19 7.35 1.16
C ILE A 90 -17.23 7.96 2.19
N PHE A 91 -16.15 7.27 2.58
CA PHE A 91 -15.17 7.80 3.53
C PHE A 91 -14.57 9.11 3.03
N PRO A 92 -13.90 9.16 1.86
CA PRO A 92 -13.18 10.36 1.46
C PRO A 92 -14.08 11.55 1.15
N ASN A 93 -15.36 11.32 0.81
CA ASN A 93 -16.26 12.40 0.40
C ASN A 93 -17.29 12.80 1.44
N LYS A 94 -17.56 11.97 2.50
CA LYS A 94 -18.68 12.22 3.42
C LYS A 94 -18.35 12.03 4.90
N ILE A 95 -17.59 11.01 5.27
CA ILE A 95 -17.43 10.59 6.66
C ILE A 95 -16.07 10.98 7.23
N ILE A 96 -15.00 10.68 6.49
CA ILE A 96 -13.62 11.01 6.84
C ILE A 96 -13.03 11.78 5.65
N PRO A 97 -13.32 13.10 5.53
CA PRO A 97 -12.94 13.87 4.35
C PRO A 97 -11.45 13.71 4.02
N PHE A 98 -11.18 13.44 2.73
CA PHE A 98 -9.82 13.44 2.23
C PHE A 98 -9.44 14.86 1.81
N ASP A 99 -8.26 15.32 2.21
CA ASP A 99 -7.77 16.65 1.85
C ASP A 99 -7.16 16.62 0.44
N TYR A 100 -8.04 16.72 -0.55
CA TYR A 100 -7.65 16.77 -1.96
C TYR A 100 -6.80 17.99 -2.28
N ASP A 101 -7.06 19.13 -1.63
CA ASP A 101 -6.40 20.38 -1.93
C ASP A 101 -4.93 20.32 -1.48
N THR A 102 -4.65 19.83 -0.28
CA THR A 102 -3.29 19.54 0.19
C THR A 102 -2.62 18.48 -0.68
N TYR A 103 -3.31 17.38 -1.01
CA TYR A 103 -2.74 16.34 -1.87
C TYR A 103 -2.30 16.88 -3.24
N PHE A 104 -3.15 17.63 -3.93
CA PHE A 104 -2.85 18.16 -5.25
C PHE A 104 -1.80 19.29 -5.24
N SER A 105 -1.69 20.05 -4.15
CA SER A 105 -0.73 21.14 -3.99
C SER A 105 0.60 20.74 -3.36
N SER A 106 0.71 19.52 -2.78
CA SER A 106 1.89 19.08 -2.03
C SER A 106 3.20 19.09 -2.83
N GLY A 107 3.13 19.06 -4.17
CA GLY A 107 4.32 18.90 -5.01
C GLY A 107 4.99 17.53 -4.93
N MET A 108 4.53 16.66 -4.04
CA MET A 108 5.05 15.30 -3.87
C MET A 108 4.71 14.43 -5.09
N GLU A 109 5.67 13.66 -5.56
CA GLU A 109 5.44 12.64 -6.57
C GLU A 109 4.85 11.39 -5.89
N CYS A 110 3.51 11.27 -5.91
CA CYS A 110 2.78 10.14 -5.35
C CYS A 110 2.39 9.17 -6.46
N ILE A 111 2.87 7.92 -6.38
CA ILE A 111 2.64 6.88 -7.37
C ILE A 111 1.90 5.71 -6.75
N LEU A 112 0.83 5.28 -7.40
CA LEU A 112 -0.03 4.19 -6.99
C LEU A 112 0.11 3.04 -7.98
N THR A 113 0.42 1.85 -7.47
CA THR A 113 0.68 0.68 -8.31
C THR A 113 -0.58 -0.15 -8.46
N ALA A 114 -1.00 -0.40 -9.70
CA ALA A 114 -2.06 -1.36 -10.04
C ALA A 114 -1.54 -2.44 -10.97
N THR A 115 -2.30 -3.50 -11.21
CA THR A 115 -1.98 -4.54 -12.20
C THR A 115 -2.97 -4.47 -13.36
N ASN A 116 -2.47 -4.27 -14.56
CA ASN A 116 -3.25 -4.30 -15.79
C ASN A 116 -3.69 -5.75 -16.08
N ALA A 117 -4.99 -6.01 -16.11
CA ALA A 117 -5.52 -7.36 -16.29
C ALA A 117 -5.27 -7.92 -17.70
N LEU A 118 -5.16 -7.05 -18.73
CA LEU A 118 -4.91 -7.46 -20.10
C LEU A 118 -3.47 -7.94 -20.29
N THR A 119 -2.50 -7.23 -19.69
CA THR A 119 -1.07 -7.49 -19.87
C THR A 119 -0.46 -8.33 -18.75
N GLY A 120 -1.07 -8.36 -17.57
CA GLY A 120 -0.53 -8.94 -16.34
C GLY A 120 0.67 -8.18 -15.76
N LYS A 121 0.94 -6.96 -16.25
CA LYS A 121 2.07 -6.13 -15.81
C LYS A 121 1.61 -5.07 -14.81
N ALA A 122 2.55 -4.56 -14.01
CA ALA A 122 2.31 -3.42 -13.15
C ALA A 122 2.15 -2.15 -13.97
N GLU A 123 1.17 -1.33 -13.57
CA GLU A 123 0.98 0.05 -14.01
C GLU A 123 1.25 0.97 -12.82
N TYR A 124 1.94 2.06 -13.08
CA TYR A 124 2.36 3.03 -12.09
C TYR A 124 1.68 4.35 -12.40
N LEU A 125 0.63 4.64 -11.63
CA LEU A 125 -0.33 5.69 -11.89
C LEU A 125 -0.15 6.85 -10.91
N SER A 126 -0.36 8.05 -11.37
CA SER A 126 -0.44 9.25 -10.53
C SER A 126 -1.64 10.09 -10.95
N GLU A 127 -2.12 10.94 -10.03
CA GLU A 127 -3.21 11.88 -10.31
C GLU A 127 -2.90 13.19 -9.58
N LYS A 128 -3.17 14.33 -10.25
CA LYS A 128 -2.83 15.65 -9.70
C LYS A 128 -3.98 16.67 -9.75
N SER A 129 -5.17 16.29 -10.22
CA SER A 129 -6.28 17.22 -10.41
C SER A 129 -7.68 16.62 -10.28
N ASP A 130 -7.86 15.35 -10.62
CA ASP A 130 -9.16 14.69 -10.62
C ASP A 130 -9.37 13.83 -9.37
N ARG A 131 -10.25 14.28 -8.47
CA ARG A 131 -10.59 13.62 -7.20
C ARG A 131 -11.16 12.22 -7.43
N GLN A 132 -12.05 12.08 -8.42
CA GLN A 132 -12.72 10.80 -8.71
C GLN A 132 -11.72 9.79 -9.30
N ARG A 133 -10.87 10.25 -10.23
CA ARG A 133 -9.84 9.40 -10.83
C ARG A 133 -8.83 8.95 -9.78
N LEU A 134 -8.40 9.81 -8.84
CA LEU A 134 -7.51 9.45 -7.73
C LEU A 134 -8.10 8.30 -6.91
N MET A 135 -9.36 8.42 -6.48
CA MET A 135 -10.03 7.36 -5.70
C MET A 135 -10.24 6.09 -6.52
N THR A 136 -10.47 6.21 -7.83
CA THR A 136 -10.58 5.04 -8.74
C THR A 136 -9.25 4.31 -8.85
N ILE A 137 -8.12 5.01 -8.91
CA ILE A 137 -6.78 4.41 -8.90
C ILE A 137 -6.50 3.72 -7.55
N CYS A 138 -6.83 4.35 -6.42
CA CYS A 138 -6.70 3.74 -5.08
C CYS A 138 -7.53 2.45 -4.99
N ARG A 139 -8.78 2.49 -5.46
CA ARG A 139 -9.67 1.31 -5.55
C ARG A 139 -9.06 0.21 -6.41
N ALA A 140 -8.54 0.53 -7.59
CA ALA A 140 -7.89 -0.42 -8.48
C ALA A 140 -6.66 -1.07 -7.83
N SER A 141 -5.80 -0.25 -7.22
CA SER A 141 -4.63 -0.72 -6.48
C SER A 141 -4.97 -1.68 -5.34
N SER A 142 -6.19 -1.58 -4.78
CA SER A 142 -6.67 -2.38 -3.64
C SER A 142 -7.64 -3.51 -4.04
N SER A 143 -7.93 -3.68 -5.33
CA SER A 143 -8.89 -4.70 -5.83
C SER A 143 -8.24 -6.07 -5.94
N LEU A 144 -8.22 -6.81 -4.82
CA LEU A 144 -7.65 -8.15 -4.75
C LEU A 144 -8.37 -9.13 -5.69
N PRO A 145 -7.66 -9.85 -6.58
CA PRO A 145 -8.28 -10.84 -7.45
C PRO A 145 -9.08 -11.88 -6.69
N VAL A 146 -10.19 -12.31 -7.30
CA VAL A 146 -11.14 -13.33 -6.79
C VAL A 146 -12.08 -12.83 -5.70
N VAL A 147 -11.65 -11.88 -4.88
CA VAL A 147 -12.41 -11.37 -3.72
C VAL A 147 -12.83 -9.90 -3.85
N SER A 148 -12.48 -9.26 -4.96
CA SER A 148 -12.92 -7.91 -5.31
C SER A 148 -13.11 -7.81 -6.84
N PRO A 149 -14.00 -6.93 -7.33
CA PRO A 149 -14.20 -6.75 -8.76
C PRO A 149 -12.97 -6.14 -9.44
N ILE A 150 -12.85 -6.37 -10.74
CA ILE A 150 -11.94 -5.62 -11.61
C ILE A 150 -12.43 -4.18 -11.69
N VAL A 151 -11.51 -3.22 -11.62
CA VAL A 151 -11.79 -1.78 -11.71
C VAL A 151 -11.30 -1.26 -13.05
N ASP A 152 -12.15 -0.52 -13.75
CA ASP A 152 -11.74 0.20 -14.94
C ASP A 152 -11.05 1.51 -14.56
N VAL A 153 -9.86 1.73 -15.09
CA VAL A 153 -9.14 3.00 -15.00
C VAL A 153 -8.78 3.43 -16.42
N ASP A 154 -9.41 4.47 -16.90
CA ASP A 154 -9.19 5.04 -18.23
C ASP A 154 -9.40 4.02 -19.38
N GLY A 155 -10.40 3.14 -19.25
CA GLY A 155 -10.69 2.06 -20.21
C GLY A 155 -9.80 0.81 -20.07
N ILE A 156 -8.96 0.75 -19.06
CA ILE A 156 -8.06 -0.38 -18.79
C ILE A 156 -8.55 -1.14 -17.55
N PRO A 157 -8.88 -2.44 -17.68
CA PRO A 157 -9.26 -3.26 -16.53
C PRO A 157 -8.06 -3.51 -15.62
N MET A 158 -8.17 -3.13 -14.37
CA MET A 158 -7.09 -3.23 -13.37
C MET A 158 -7.52 -4.00 -12.13
N VAL A 159 -6.54 -4.60 -11.46
CA VAL A 159 -6.65 -5.27 -10.17
C VAL A 159 -5.50 -4.84 -9.26
N ASP A 160 -5.51 -5.32 -8.00
CA ASP A 160 -4.50 -5.03 -6.98
C ASP A 160 -3.07 -5.11 -7.53
N GLY A 161 -2.30 -4.05 -7.30
CA GLY A 161 -0.93 -3.91 -7.78
C GLY A 161 0.02 -4.98 -7.23
N GLY A 162 -0.30 -5.51 -6.04
CA GLY A 162 0.49 -6.58 -5.42
C GLY A 162 0.43 -7.93 -6.16
N VAL A 163 -0.30 -8.02 -7.26
CA VAL A 163 -0.24 -9.18 -8.16
C VAL A 163 1.04 -9.14 -9.00
N ALA A 164 1.33 -8.00 -9.62
CA ALA A 164 2.49 -7.82 -10.49
C ALA A 164 3.71 -7.29 -9.76
N ASP A 165 3.53 -6.30 -8.85
CA ASP A 165 4.61 -5.70 -8.09
C ASP A 165 4.12 -5.35 -6.67
N SER A 166 4.44 -6.20 -5.69
CA SER A 166 4.00 -6.01 -4.30
C SER A 166 4.82 -4.99 -3.51
N VAL A 167 6.07 -4.71 -3.94
CA VAL A 167 7.00 -3.72 -3.34
C VAL A 167 7.75 -3.05 -4.48
N PRO A 168 7.31 -1.87 -4.94
CA PRO A 168 7.75 -1.27 -6.19
C PRO A 168 9.11 -0.58 -6.12
N ILE A 169 10.09 -1.22 -5.48
CA ILE A 169 11.45 -0.69 -5.32
C ILE A 169 12.16 -0.47 -6.66
N ARG A 170 11.95 -1.38 -7.64
CA ARG A 170 12.58 -1.25 -8.96
C ARG A 170 12.10 0.00 -9.69
N LYS A 171 10.80 0.32 -9.56
CA LYS A 171 10.22 1.55 -10.12
C LYS A 171 10.80 2.77 -9.44
N ALA A 172 10.85 2.81 -8.10
CA ALA A 172 11.43 3.91 -7.36
C ALA A 172 12.91 4.17 -7.76
N LEU A 173 13.72 3.11 -7.89
CA LEU A 173 15.10 3.23 -8.35
C LEU A 173 15.20 3.75 -9.80
N HIS A 174 14.32 3.28 -10.69
CA HIS A 174 14.24 3.73 -12.08
C HIS A 174 13.86 5.22 -12.16
N ASP A 175 12.97 5.70 -11.28
CA ASP A 175 12.55 7.10 -11.17
C ASP A 175 13.62 8.01 -10.52
N GLY A 176 14.78 7.44 -10.23
CA GLY A 176 15.92 8.19 -9.71
C GLY A 176 15.95 8.38 -8.20
N VAL A 177 15.11 7.65 -7.44
CA VAL A 177 15.20 7.63 -5.97
C VAL A 177 16.52 6.97 -5.57
N LYS A 178 17.39 7.72 -4.89
CA LYS A 178 18.73 7.29 -4.46
C LYS A 178 18.81 6.90 -2.99
N LYS A 179 17.80 7.31 -2.22
CA LYS A 179 17.65 7.06 -0.78
C LYS A 179 16.24 6.52 -0.50
N PRO A 180 15.94 5.25 -0.91
CA PRO A 180 14.64 4.65 -0.65
C PRO A 180 14.51 4.26 0.82
N VAL A 181 13.46 4.76 1.48
CA VAL A 181 12.97 4.26 2.77
C VAL A 181 11.81 3.31 2.47
N ILE A 182 11.98 2.03 2.79
CA ILE A 182 11.04 0.97 2.43
C ILE A 182 10.29 0.54 3.69
N ILE A 183 8.97 0.60 3.66
CA ILE A 183 8.13 0.09 4.77
C ILE A 183 7.48 -1.22 4.31
N LEU A 184 7.87 -2.32 4.96
CA LEU A 184 7.35 -3.66 4.72
C LEU A 184 6.28 -4.03 5.75
N THR A 185 5.33 -4.85 5.35
CA THR A 185 4.24 -5.36 6.20
C THR A 185 4.50 -6.80 6.68
N ARG A 186 5.73 -7.29 6.48
CA ARG A 186 6.18 -8.63 6.86
C ARG A 186 7.51 -8.57 7.60
N GLN A 187 7.73 -9.53 8.49
CA GLN A 187 9.00 -9.69 9.21
C GLN A 187 10.15 -10.04 8.27
N ALA A 188 11.36 -9.86 8.77
CA ALA A 188 12.59 -10.29 8.09
C ALA A 188 12.53 -11.79 7.74
N GLY A 189 13.11 -12.16 6.60
CA GLY A 189 13.17 -13.55 6.14
C GLY A 189 11.86 -14.12 5.59
N TYR A 190 10.75 -13.38 5.61
CA TYR A 190 9.50 -13.86 5.04
C TYR A 190 9.63 -14.14 3.53
N ARG A 191 9.08 -15.30 3.12
CA ARG A 191 8.93 -15.67 1.71
C ARG A 191 7.49 -16.06 1.42
N LYS A 192 6.96 -15.58 0.31
CA LYS A 192 5.59 -15.85 -0.12
C LYS A 192 5.48 -17.24 -0.73
N ALA A 193 4.52 -18.03 -0.26
CA ALA A 193 4.19 -19.32 -0.86
C ALA A 193 3.20 -19.16 -2.03
N PRO A 194 3.22 -20.07 -3.03
CA PRO A 194 2.25 -20.07 -4.12
C PRO A 194 0.80 -20.22 -3.63
N ALA A 195 -0.10 -19.34 -4.06
CA ALA A 195 -1.51 -19.32 -3.67
C ALA A 195 -2.35 -20.26 -4.57
N LYS A 196 -2.21 -21.58 -4.41
CA LYS A 196 -2.84 -22.59 -5.27
C LYS A 196 -4.38 -22.46 -5.36
N LYS A 197 -5.07 -22.15 -4.26
CA LYS A 197 -6.53 -21.94 -4.24
C LYS A 197 -6.94 -20.72 -5.06
N THR A 198 -6.27 -19.59 -4.83
CA THR A 198 -6.51 -18.33 -5.59
C THR A 198 -6.26 -18.55 -7.08
N LEU A 199 -5.20 -19.28 -7.45
CA LEU A 199 -4.91 -19.60 -8.86
C LEU A 199 -6.03 -20.41 -9.51
N LYS A 200 -6.54 -21.45 -8.84
CA LYS A 200 -7.66 -22.25 -9.37
C LYS A 200 -8.91 -21.40 -9.60
N MET A 201 -9.25 -20.53 -8.64
CA MET A 201 -10.39 -19.62 -8.78
C MET A 201 -10.16 -18.61 -9.90
N ALA A 202 -8.97 -18.04 -10.00
CA ALA A 202 -8.62 -17.11 -11.06
C ALA A 202 -8.72 -17.74 -12.48
N GLN A 203 -8.34 -19.00 -12.61
CA GLN A 203 -8.49 -19.76 -13.88
C GLN A 203 -9.95 -19.91 -14.32
N ILE A 204 -10.89 -19.95 -13.37
CA ILE A 204 -12.34 -20.02 -13.67
C ILE A 204 -12.89 -18.61 -13.96
N MET A 205 -12.55 -17.63 -13.13
CA MET A 205 -13.17 -16.28 -13.18
C MET A 205 -12.59 -15.40 -14.29
N TYR A 206 -11.28 -15.56 -14.62
CA TYR A 206 -10.54 -14.63 -15.46
C TYR A 206 -10.11 -15.25 -16.80
N GLN A 207 -10.94 -16.12 -17.39
CA GLN A 207 -10.66 -16.78 -18.69
C GLN A 207 -10.35 -15.78 -19.82
N LYS A 208 -10.95 -14.58 -19.75
CA LYS A 208 -10.69 -13.49 -20.71
C LYS A 208 -9.36 -12.76 -20.47
N TYR A 209 -8.68 -13.05 -19.35
CA TYR A 209 -7.46 -12.37 -18.92
C TYR A 209 -6.30 -13.37 -18.66
N PRO A 210 -5.80 -14.08 -19.68
CA PRO A 210 -4.78 -15.15 -19.50
C PRO A 210 -3.47 -14.61 -18.89
N ASN A 211 -3.10 -13.36 -19.20
CA ASN A 211 -1.91 -12.75 -18.63
C ASN A 211 -2.06 -12.42 -17.14
N LEU A 212 -3.27 -12.04 -16.70
CA LEU A 212 -3.57 -11.89 -15.26
C LEU A 212 -3.42 -13.23 -14.53
N ILE A 213 -3.96 -14.32 -15.08
CA ILE A 213 -3.79 -15.66 -14.51
C ILE A 213 -2.32 -16.02 -14.39
N ARG A 214 -1.52 -15.71 -15.42
CA ARG A 214 -0.06 -15.91 -15.42
C ARG A 214 0.62 -15.07 -14.33
N ALA A 215 0.25 -13.80 -14.18
CA ALA A 215 0.79 -12.92 -13.13
C ALA A 215 0.48 -13.49 -11.73
N ILE A 216 -0.75 -13.93 -11.47
CA ILE A 216 -1.16 -14.56 -10.20
C ILE A 216 -0.33 -15.84 -9.95
N LYS A 217 -0.10 -16.68 -10.97
CA LYS A 217 0.72 -17.89 -10.86
C LYS A 217 2.14 -17.59 -10.39
N TYR A 218 2.78 -16.56 -10.95
CA TYR A 218 4.17 -16.23 -10.67
C TYR A 218 4.36 -15.18 -9.57
N ARG A 219 3.28 -14.66 -8.96
CA ARG A 219 3.32 -13.64 -7.90
C ARG A 219 4.30 -13.96 -6.79
N ALA A 220 4.28 -15.19 -6.26
CA ALA A 220 5.16 -15.60 -5.18
C ALA A 220 6.64 -15.59 -5.59
N TYR A 221 6.94 -16.03 -6.80
CA TYR A 221 8.29 -16.02 -7.35
C TYR A 221 8.84 -14.59 -7.45
N TYR A 222 8.09 -13.67 -8.08
CA TYR A 222 8.54 -12.29 -8.24
C TYR A 222 8.64 -11.54 -6.90
N TYR A 223 7.71 -11.77 -5.99
CA TYR A 223 7.80 -11.23 -4.64
C TYR A 223 9.11 -11.65 -3.95
N ASN A 224 9.42 -12.94 -3.95
CA ASN A 224 10.61 -13.46 -3.28
C ASN A 224 11.90 -12.91 -3.90
N ARG A 225 11.95 -12.76 -5.23
CA ARG A 225 13.07 -12.10 -5.94
C ARG A 225 13.20 -10.63 -5.59
N THR A 226 12.08 -9.94 -5.32
CA THR A 226 12.13 -8.55 -4.83
C THR A 226 12.64 -8.49 -3.41
N MET A 227 12.27 -9.43 -2.53
CA MET A 227 12.83 -9.50 -1.18
C MET A 227 14.34 -9.76 -1.17
N GLU A 228 14.84 -10.67 -2.02
CA GLU A 228 16.27 -10.90 -2.19
C GLU A 228 17.01 -9.63 -2.63
N LEU A 229 16.45 -8.87 -3.56
CA LEU A 229 17.01 -7.59 -3.99
C LEU A 229 17.04 -6.57 -2.83
N ILE A 230 15.94 -6.45 -2.08
CA ILE A 230 15.85 -5.51 -0.94
C ILE A 230 16.88 -5.87 0.12
N GLU A 231 17.01 -7.15 0.47
CA GLU A 231 18.01 -7.63 1.44
C GLU A 231 19.45 -7.34 0.99
N ASP A 232 19.76 -7.53 -0.30
CA ASP A 232 21.08 -7.17 -0.85
C ASP A 232 21.34 -5.65 -0.78
N LEU A 233 20.35 -4.84 -1.16
CA LEU A 233 20.47 -3.37 -1.10
C LEU A 233 20.58 -2.86 0.35
N GLU A 234 19.85 -3.46 1.30
CA GLU A 234 19.90 -3.15 2.72
C GLU A 234 21.28 -3.45 3.29
N ASN A 235 21.82 -4.64 3.03
CA ASN A 235 23.16 -5.06 3.47
C ASN A 235 24.27 -4.15 2.94
N ARG A 236 24.07 -3.51 1.80
CA ARG A 236 24.99 -2.53 1.20
C ARG A 236 24.73 -1.09 1.65
N GLY A 237 23.73 -0.83 2.50
CA GLY A 237 23.36 0.51 2.93
C GLY A 237 22.74 1.40 1.83
N HIS A 238 22.18 0.80 0.77
CA HIS A 238 21.56 1.53 -0.33
C HIS A 238 20.09 1.83 -0.11
N VAL A 239 19.43 1.13 0.82
CA VAL A 239 18.06 1.33 1.25
C VAL A 239 17.97 1.31 2.76
N PHE A 240 16.98 1.98 3.34
CA PHE A 240 16.59 1.87 4.74
C PHE A 240 15.28 1.09 4.82
N VAL A 241 15.26 -0.02 5.55
CA VAL A 241 14.09 -0.91 5.60
C VAL A 241 13.49 -0.94 6.99
N ILE A 242 12.21 -0.60 7.05
CA ILE A 242 11.36 -0.63 8.25
C ILE A 242 10.41 -1.82 8.12
N ARG A 243 10.39 -2.71 9.11
CA ARG A 243 9.55 -3.92 9.11
C ARG A 243 9.09 -4.30 10.50
N PRO A 244 7.93 -4.98 10.65
CA PRO A 244 7.46 -5.43 11.96
C PRO A 244 8.48 -6.31 12.68
N GLN A 245 8.69 -6.01 13.97
CA GLN A 245 9.55 -6.77 14.88
C GLN A 245 8.74 -7.80 15.70
N VAL A 246 7.40 -7.75 15.62
CA VAL A 246 6.47 -8.65 16.29
C VAL A 246 5.75 -9.55 15.27
N PRO A 247 5.11 -10.65 15.69
CA PRO A 247 4.29 -11.47 14.80
C PRO A 247 3.24 -10.63 14.06
N VAL A 248 3.15 -10.82 12.73
CA VAL A 248 2.26 -10.01 11.90
C VAL A 248 0.82 -10.52 11.95
N VAL A 249 -0.14 -9.60 11.94
CA VAL A 249 -1.57 -9.90 11.87
C VAL A 249 -1.95 -10.50 10.50
N LYS A 250 -3.14 -11.11 10.40
CA LYS A 250 -3.67 -11.55 9.10
C LYS A 250 -3.95 -10.34 8.20
N ASN A 251 -3.87 -10.53 6.89
CA ASN A 251 -4.19 -9.44 5.92
C ASN A 251 -5.69 -9.11 5.82
N THR A 252 -6.52 -9.84 6.54
CA THR A 252 -7.96 -9.65 6.68
C THR A 252 -8.36 -9.64 8.15
N GLU A 253 -7.44 -9.24 9.04
CA GLU A 253 -7.73 -9.07 10.47
C GLU A 253 -8.83 -8.04 10.64
N ASN A 254 -9.77 -8.32 11.53
CA ASN A 254 -10.94 -7.48 11.76
C ASN A 254 -11.25 -7.25 13.24
N HIS A 255 -10.31 -7.58 14.12
CA HIS A 255 -10.40 -7.23 15.54
C HIS A 255 -9.67 -5.91 15.76
N ALA A 256 -10.40 -4.88 16.17
CA ALA A 256 -9.87 -3.53 16.34
C ALA A 256 -8.70 -3.46 17.32
N GLU A 257 -8.79 -4.15 18.46
CA GLU A 257 -7.74 -4.22 19.47
C GLU A 257 -6.42 -4.77 18.88
N VAL A 258 -6.48 -5.89 18.14
CA VAL A 258 -5.31 -6.52 17.49
C VAL A 258 -4.68 -5.59 16.46
N LEU A 259 -5.50 -4.85 15.71
CA LEU A 259 -5.03 -3.87 14.73
C LEU A 259 -4.45 -2.63 15.40
N THR A 260 -5.03 -2.20 16.54
CA THR A 260 -4.52 -1.09 17.34
C THR A 260 -3.12 -1.41 17.89
N ASP A 261 -2.92 -2.60 18.42
CA ASP A 261 -1.62 -3.03 18.92
C ASP A 261 -0.58 -3.05 17.80
N PHE A 262 -0.98 -3.52 16.60
CA PHE A 262 -0.07 -3.57 15.47
C PHE A 262 0.23 -2.19 14.86
N TYR A 263 -0.72 -1.26 14.91
CA TYR A 263 -0.51 0.15 14.60
C TYR A 263 0.45 0.81 15.59
N ASN A 264 0.18 0.64 16.91
CA ASN A 264 1.01 1.20 17.97
C ASN A 264 2.45 0.66 17.90
N HIS A 265 2.62 -0.63 17.55
CA HIS A 265 3.95 -1.17 17.30
C HIS A 265 4.67 -0.43 16.15
N GLY A 266 3.96 -0.10 15.07
CA GLY A 266 4.54 0.69 13.97
C GLY A 266 4.94 2.09 14.40
N TYR A 267 4.09 2.75 15.17
CA TYR A 267 4.32 4.11 15.68
C TYR A 267 5.50 4.19 16.66
N GLU A 268 5.54 3.32 17.67
CA GLU A 268 6.63 3.29 18.65
C GLU A 268 7.97 2.87 18.01
N TYR A 269 7.92 1.88 17.11
CA TYR A 269 9.13 1.48 16.39
C TYR A 269 9.67 2.62 15.49
N ALA A 270 8.78 3.39 14.86
CA ALA A 270 9.18 4.56 14.08
C ALA A 270 9.89 5.61 14.94
N LYS A 271 9.44 5.84 16.18
CA LYS A 271 10.07 6.74 17.15
C LYS A 271 11.49 6.30 17.47
N ASP A 272 11.71 5.01 17.68
CA ASP A 272 13.03 4.48 18.01
C ASP A 272 14.06 4.62 16.87
N ILE A 273 13.60 4.59 15.62
CA ILE A 273 14.46 4.60 14.42
C ILE A 273 14.43 5.92 13.63
N PHE A 274 13.67 6.91 14.09
CA PHE A 274 13.44 8.16 13.34
C PHE A 274 14.73 8.85 12.91
N GLU A 275 15.63 9.10 13.84
CA GLU A 275 16.90 9.77 13.57
C GLU A 275 17.75 9.03 12.52
N GLN A 276 17.71 7.69 12.56
CA GLN A 276 18.42 6.85 11.59
C GLN A 276 17.79 6.96 10.19
N ALA A 277 16.43 6.92 10.12
CA ALA A 277 15.70 7.04 8.88
C ALA A 277 15.86 8.44 8.26
N ALA A 278 15.77 9.49 9.05
CA ALA A 278 15.95 10.88 8.66
C ALA A 278 17.38 11.13 8.13
N SER A 279 18.39 10.71 8.88
CA SER A 279 19.79 10.79 8.46
C SER A 279 20.05 10.02 7.17
N PHE A 280 19.51 8.79 7.03
CA PHE A 280 19.62 8.02 5.79
C PHE A 280 18.98 8.74 4.62
N ALA A 281 17.79 9.29 4.78
CA ALA A 281 17.07 10.02 3.74
C ALA A 281 17.75 11.36 3.39
N GLY A 282 18.62 11.89 4.26
CA GLY A 282 19.19 13.24 4.16
C GLY A 282 18.13 14.31 4.42
N TRP A 283 17.17 14.02 5.30
CA TRP A 283 16.18 14.97 5.78
C TRP A 283 16.74 15.73 6.99
N GLU A 284 16.71 17.07 6.94
CA GLU A 284 17.35 17.92 7.95
C GLU A 284 16.33 18.65 8.86
N GLY A 285 15.03 18.33 8.72
CA GLY A 285 13.99 19.10 9.40
C GLY A 285 13.73 20.47 8.77
N GLU A 286 12.56 21.00 8.98
CA GLU A 286 12.32 22.43 8.72
C GLU A 286 13.02 23.24 9.83
N LYS A 287 14.03 24.06 9.45
CA LYS A 287 14.68 25.01 10.34
C LYS A 287 13.80 26.21 10.59
#